data_7b32eecce4958127321145654847edba
#
_entry.id   7b32eecce4958127321145654847edba
#
_cell.length_a   1.000
_cell.length_b   1.000
_cell.length_c   1.000
_cell.angle_alpha   90.00
_cell.angle_beta   90.00
_cell.angle_gamma   90.00
#
_symmetry.space_group_name_H-M   'P 1'
#
loop_
_entity.id
_entity.type
_entity.pdbx_description
1 polymer ?
#
loop_
_entity_poly.entity_id
_entity_poly.type
_entity_poly.pdbx_seq_one_letter_code
_entity_poly.pdbx_strand_id
1 'polypeptide(L)'
;QIWLNQAWQKQQKHTEANLPTSIHLFNQPQAIEIVYQVQKQAFMLHDQCLYLDVVRPHIALKAFSFAYAKQHLPPFLEKISQETQLDYQTCSIRQAKTRWGSCSSLQNIMLSSALVFCDETLVRYVCIHELCHTVYMHHGAQFWQLVEKFDPQYQRHRQQLKQQQPYTLG
;
A
#
# COMPACT_ATOMS: atom_id res chain seq x y z
N GLN A 1 11.98 35.37 -18.47
CA GLN A 1 12.37 33.94 -18.76
C GLN A 1 13.45 33.42 -17.81
N ILE A 2 14.49 34.19 -17.45
CA ILE A 2 15.56 33.80 -16.54
C ILE A 2 15.05 33.53 -15.11
N TRP A 3 14.13 34.34 -14.62
CA TRP A 3 13.56 34.22 -13.26
C TRP A 3 12.67 32.97 -13.11
N LEU A 4 11.89 32.63 -14.13
CA LEU A 4 11.07 31.41 -14.17
C LEU A 4 11.95 30.16 -14.19
N ASN A 5 13.07 30.16 -14.92
CA ASN A 5 14.02 29.03 -14.94
C ASN A 5 14.72 28.84 -13.58
N GLN A 6 15.09 29.94 -12.90
CA GLN A 6 15.71 29.86 -11.57
C GLN A 6 14.73 29.38 -10.49
N ALA A 7 13.47 29.84 -10.53
CA ALA A 7 12.43 29.34 -9.63
C ALA A 7 12.12 27.86 -9.86
N TRP A 8 12.10 27.43 -11.14
CA TRP A 8 11.88 26.04 -11.52
C TRP A 8 13.05 25.13 -11.09
N GLN A 9 14.29 25.57 -11.27
CA GLN A 9 15.48 24.86 -10.80
C GLN A 9 15.58 24.78 -9.28
N LYS A 10 15.11 25.83 -8.57
CA LYS A 10 15.06 25.85 -7.10
C LYS A 10 13.99 24.89 -6.57
N GLN A 11 12.86 24.80 -7.26
CA GLN A 11 11.77 23.87 -6.93
C GLN A 11 12.17 22.41 -7.23
N GLN A 12 12.89 22.14 -8.31
CA GLN A 12 13.46 20.83 -8.61
C GLN A 12 14.51 20.38 -7.57
N LYS A 13 15.44 21.25 -7.17
CA LYS A 13 16.44 20.95 -6.13
C LYS A 13 15.80 20.66 -4.77
N HIS A 14 14.69 21.29 -4.40
CA HIS A 14 13.95 21.00 -3.17
C HIS A 14 13.18 19.67 -3.26
N THR A 15 12.74 19.28 -4.44
CA THR A 15 12.02 18.02 -4.67
C THR A 15 12.99 16.83 -4.73
N GLU A 16 14.17 17.00 -5.33
CA GLU A 16 15.20 15.97 -5.42
C GLU A 16 15.83 15.63 -4.05
N ALA A 17 15.91 16.60 -3.12
CA ALA A 17 16.51 16.41 -1.81
C ALA A 17 15.75 15.45 -0.87
N ASN A 18 14.51 15.07 -1.20
CA ASN A 18 13.64 14.22 -0.37
C ASN A 18 13.08 12.97 -1.07
N LEU A 19 13.57 12.64 -2.26
CA LEU A 19 13.13 11.44 -2.94
C LEU A 19 13.81 10.19 -2.34
N PRO A 20 13.04 9.12 -2.03
CA PRO A 20 13.61 7.90 -1.49
C PRO A 20 14.52 7.21 -2.52
N THR A 21 15.65 6.69 -2.07
CA THR A 21 16.61 5.92 -2.90
C THR A 21 16.30 4.42 -2.88
N SER A 22 15.46 3.97 -1.96
CA SER A 22 15.00 2.59 -1.86
C SER A 22 13.61 2.54 -1.24
N ILE A 23 12.89 1.45 -1.50
CA ILE A 23 11.60 1.15 -0.87
C ILE A 23 11.55 -0.31 -0.44
N HIS A 24 10.81 -0.56 0.65
CA HIS A 24 10.45 -1.91 1.05
C HIS A 24 9.05 -2.24 0.50
N LEU A 25 8.89 -3.45 -0.04
CA LEU A 25 7.60 -3.97 -0.50
C LEU A 25 7.21 -5.17 0.38
N PHE A 26 5.94 -5.24 0.78
CA PHE A 26 5.45 -6.17 1.80
C PHE A 26 5.80 -7.65 1.56
N ASN A 27 5.94 -8.08 0.32
CA ASN A 27 6.22 -9.46 -0.10
C ASN A 27 7.65 -9.64 -0.62
N GLN A 28 8.55 -8.69 -0.37
CA GLN A 28 9.95 -8.79 -0.76
C GLN A 28 10.84 -8.84 0.48
N PRO A 29 11.81 -9.79 0.53
CA PRO A 29 12.69 -9.92 1.69
C PRO A 29 13.69 -8.79 1.82
N GLN A 30 13.98 -8.07 0.73
CA GLN A 30 14.95 -6.97 0.67
C GLN A 30 14.32 -5.72 0.08
N ALA A 31 14.85 -4.56 0.49
CA ALA A 31 14.47 -3.30 -0.12
C ALA A 31 14.87 -3.24 -1.59
N ILE A 32 14.02 -2.63 -2.40
CA ILE A 32 14.25 -2.40 -3.82
C ILE A 32 14.90 -1.03 -4.00
N GLU A 33 15.98 -0.97 -4.77
CA GLU A 33 16.62 0.28 -5.15
C GLU A 33 15.76 1.08 -6.11
N ILE A 34 15.75 2.41 -5.97
CA ILE A 34 15.04 3.33 -6.87
C ILE A 34 16.05 4.13 -7.69
N VAL A 35 15.88 4.08 -9.00
CA VAL A 35 16.64 4.89 -9.97
C VAL A 35 15.70 5.88 -10.66
N TYR A 36 16.02 7.16 -10.59
CA TYR A 36 15.28 8.23 -11.26
C TYR A 36 15.93 8.57 -12.58
N GLN A 37 15.21 8.41 -13.69
CA GLN A 37 15.72 8.69 -15.04
C GLN A 37 14.61 9.22 -15.95
N VAL A 38 14.98 9.90 -17.01
CA VAL A 38 14.03 10.32 -18.05
C VAL A 38 13.62 9.10 -18.86
N GLN A 39 12.35 8.78 -18.86
CA GLN A 39 11.80 7.64 -19.59
C GLN A 39 10.38 7.91 -20.11
N LYS A 40 9.93 7.13 -21.11
CA LYS A 40 8.59 7.27 -21.68
C LYS A 40 7.49 6.70 -20.75
N GLN A 41 7.81 5.65 -20.00
CA GLN A 41 6.88 5.01 -19.06
C GLN A 41 7.02 5.66 -17.68
N ALA A 42 5.93 5.71 -16.92
CA ALA A 42 5.96 6.25 -15.56
C ALA A 42 6.94 5.47 -14.67
N PHE A 43 6.97 4.14 -14.79
CA PHE A 43 7.87 3.27 -14.03
C PHE A 43 8.25 2.01 -14.83
N MET A 44 9.33 1.37 -14.42
CA MET A 44 9.75 0.04 -14.84
C MET A 44 10.38 -0.68 -13.66
N LEU A 45 9.99 -1.92 -13.40
CA LEU A 45 10.61 -2.78 -12.40
C LEU A 45 11.41 -3.87 -13.12
N HIS A 46 12.72 -3.90 -12.90
CA HIS A 46 13.61 -4.89 -13.50
C HIS A 46 14.77 -5.22 -12.54
N ASP A 47 15.07 -6.50 -12.36
CA ASP A 47 16.18 -7.00 -11.53
C ASP A 47 16.26 -6.37 -10.12
N GLN A 48 15.10 -6.29 -9.43
CA GLN A 48 14.97 -5.67 -8.10
C GLN A 48 15.34 -4.18 -8.05
N CYS A 49 15.34 -3.52 -9.19
CA CYS A 49 15.52 -2.08 -9.30
C CYS A 49 14.25 -1.44 -9.88
N LEU A 50 13.75 -0.41 -9.21
CA LEU A 50 12.59 0.36 -9.65
C LEU A 50 13.06 1.64 -10.33
N TYR A 51 12.83 1.71 -11.64
CA TYR A 51 13.10 2.91 -12.45
C TYR A 51 11.86 3.79 -12.47
N LEU A 52 11.98 5.03 -12.04
CA LEU A 52 10.90 6.02 -12.02
C LEU A 52 11.21 7.19 -12.95
N ASP A 53 10.18 7.71 -13.62
CA ASP A 53 10.30 8.93 -14.41
C ASP A 53 10.64 10.12 -13.49
N VAL A 54 11.80 10.73 -13.73
CA VAL A 54 12.33 11.84 -12.93
C VAL A 54 11.54 13.14 -13.11
N VAL A 55 10.78 13.28 -14.20
CA VAL A 55 9.97 14.49 -14.47
C VAL A 55 8.80 14.60 -13.51
N ARG A 56 8.18 13.46 -13.16
CA ARG A 56 7.04 13.37 -12.22
C ARG A 56 7.17 12.18 -11.28
N PRO A 57 8.19 12.14 -10.41
CA PRO A 57 8.54 10.96 -9.62
C PRO A 57 7.42 10.53 -8.67
N HIS A 58 6.68 11.48 -8.08
CA HIS A 58 5.55 11.16 -7.20
C HIS A 58 4.38 10.49 -7.93
N ILE A 59 4.09 10.95 -9.17
CA ILE A 59 3.06 10.33 -10.02
C ILE A 59 3.53 8.94 -10.44
N ALA A 60 4.81 8.79 -10.81
CA ALA A 60 5.41 7.53 -11.18
C ALA A 60 5.35 6.50 -10.03
N LEU A 61 5.70 6.90 -8.81
CA LEU A 61 5.63 6.03 -7.64
C LEU A 61 4.18 5.63 -7.29
N LYS A 62 3.23 6.55 -7.42
CA LYS A 62 1.79 6.23 -7.26
C LYS A 62 1.30 5.24 -8.31
N ALA A 63 1.71 5.41 -9.56
CA ALA A 63 1.36 4.49 -10.64
C ALA A 63 1.96 3.10 -10.39
N PHE A 64 3.23 3.03 -9.97
CA PHE A 64 3.89 1.80 -9.57
C PHE A 64 3.15 1.12 -8.42
N SER A 65 2.90 1.83 -7.30
CA SER A 65 2.24 1.24 -6.14
C SER A 65 0.86 0.67 -6.47
N PHE A 66 0.12 1.35 -7.34
CA PHE A 66 -1.20 0.89 -7.77
C PHE A 66 -1.12 -0.36 -8.66
N ALA A 67 -0.19 -0.39 -9.61
CA ALA A 67 0.02 -1.56 -10.47
C ALA A 67 0.51 -2.77 -9.66
N TYR A 68 1.48 -2.55 -8.76
CA TYR A 68 2.02 -3.58 -7.89
C TYR A 68 0.94 -4.13 -6.93
N ALA A 69 0.15 -3.26 -6.33
CA ALA A 69 -0.96 -3.66 -5.46
C ALA A 69 -2.00 -4.50 -6.18
N LYS A 70 -2.38 -4.13 -7.42
CA LYS A 70 -3.32 -4.91 -8.22
C LYS A 70 -2.82 -6.33 -8.52
N GLN A 71 -1.52 -6.49 -8.67
CA GLN A 71 -0.92 -7.79 -8.96
C GLN A 71 -0.77 -8.66 -7.72
N HIS A 72 -0.43 -8.06 -6.56
CA HIS A 72 0.05 -8.82 -5.41
C HIS A 72 -0.92 -8.87 -4.22
N LEU A 73 -1.76 -7.85 -4.00
CA LEU A 73 -2.68 -7.85 -2.85
C LEU A 73 -3.87 -8.79 -3.01
N PRO A 74 -4.53 -8.93 -4.20
CA PRO A 74 -5.65 -9.86 -4.31
C PRO A 74 -5.25 -11.32 -4.07
N PRO A 75 -4.16 -11.88 -4.65
CA PRO A 75 -3.74 -13.24 -4.34
C PRO A 75 -3.29 -13.40 -2.88
N PHE A 76 -2.75 -12.35 -2.25
CA PHE A 76 -2.42 -12.37 -0.83
C PHE A 76 -3.68 -12.42 0.04
N LEU A 77 -4.70 -11.61 -0.26
CA LEU A 77 -6.01 -11.67 0.41
C LEU A 77 -6.65 -13.05 0.25
N GLU A 78 -6.61 -13.62 -0.96
CA GLU A 78 -7.15 -14.94 -1.24
C GLU A 78 -6.48 -16.02 -0.37
N LYS A 79 -5.15 -15.98 -0.26
CA LYS A 79 -4.41 -16.87 0.65
C LYS A 79 -4.90 -16.75 2.09
N ILE A 80 -5.09 -15.53 2.61
CA ILE A 80 -5.59 -15.30 3.97
C ILE A 80 -7.03 -15.77 4.13
N SER A 81 -7.90 -15.57 3.12
CA SER A 81 -9.27 -16.07 3.09
C SER A 81 -9.30 -17.60 3.25
N GLN A 82 -8.46 -18.31 2.50
CA GLN A 82 -8.33 -19.77 2.60
C GLN A 82 -7.83 -20.23 3.97
N GLU A 83 -6.81 -19.54 4.53
CA GLU A 83 -6.28 -19.84 5.86
C GLU A 83 -7.29 -19.63 6.99
N THR A 84 -8.12 -18.60 6.88
CA THR A 84 -9.11 -18.23 7.89
C THR A 84 -10.48 -18.88 7.67
N GLN A 85 -10.73 -19.40 6.46
CA GLN A 85 -12.03 -19.91 6.02
C GLN A 85 -13.12 -18.82 6.07
N LEU A 86 -12.72 -17.56 5.84
CA LEU A 86 -13.62 -16.41 5.72
C LEU A 86 -13.72 -16.01 4.24
N ASP A 87 -14.91 -16.20 3.68
CA ASP A 87 -15.18 -15.92 2.27
C ASP A 87 -15.47 -14.44 2.02
N TYR A 88 -15.19 -13.98 0.81
CA TYR A 88 -15.53 -12.65 0.33
C TYR A 88 -15.98 -12.72 -1.14
N GLN A 89 -16.66 -11.70 -1.65
CA GLN A 89 -17.21 -11.71 -3.02
C GLN A 89 -16.22 -11.15 -4.05
N THR A 90 -15.66 -9.98 -3.78
CA THR A 90 -14.73 -9.32 -4.70
C THR A 90 -13.63 -8.59 -3.93
N CYS A 91 -12.46 -8.47 -4.57
CA CYS A 91 -11.38 -7.61 -4.09
C CYS A 91 -11.11 -6.49 -5.11
N SER A 92 -11.09 -5.25 -4.65
CA SER A 92 -10.72 -4.09 -5.45
C SER A 92 -9.57 -3.33 -4.82
N ILE A 93 -8.71 -2.74 -5.67
CA ILE A 93 -7.61 -1.89 -5.23
C ILE A 93 -7.95 -0.43 -5.50
N ARG A 94 -7.71 0.44 -4.52
CA ARG A 94 -7.93 1.89 -4.63
C ARG A 94 -6.71 2.66 -4.10
N GLN A 95 -6.50 3.85 -4.62
CA GLN A 95 -5.57 4.83 -4.04
C GLN A 95 -6.27 5.60 -2.91
N ALA A 96 -6.60 4.88 -1.82
CA ALA A 96 -7.32 5.46 -0.70
C ALA A 96 -6.38 6.33 0.15
N LYS A 97 -6.88 7.52 0.57
CA LYS A 97 -6.09 8.48 1.35
C LYS A 97 -6.28 8.34 2.86
N THR A 98 -7.42 7.80 3.31
CA THR A 98 -7.85 7.85 4.72
C THR A 98 -8.07 6.49 5.36
N ARG A 99 -7.98 5.41 4.57
CA ARG A 99 -8.21 4.06 5.08
C ARG A 99 -7.32 3.03 4.39
N TRP A 100 -6.96 1.99 5.11
CA TRP A 100 -6.15 0.89 4.59
C TRP A 100 -6.98 -0.16 3.85
N GLY A 101 -8.22 -0.35 4.28
CA GLY A 101 -9.19 -1.26 3.67
C GLY A 101 -10.62 -0.87 3.98
N SER A 102 -11.57 -1.58 3.42
CA SER A 102 -12.99 -1.58 3.79
C SER A 102 -13.69 -2.83 3.26
N CYS A 103 -14.72 -3.28 3.97
CA CYS A 103 -15.60 -4.34 3.54
C CYS A 103 -17.05 -3.80 3.48
N SER A 104 -17.77 -4.06 2.39
CA SER A 104 -19.18 -3.70 2.26
C SER A 104 -20.08 -4.79 2.82
N SER A 105 -21.36 -4.45 3.05
CA SER A 105 -22.40 -5.41 3.43
C SER A 105 -22.62 -6.54 2.42
N LEU A 106 -22.17 -6.34 1.18
CA LEU A 106 -22.15 -7.35 0.12
C LEU A 106 -20.84 -8.16 0.10
N GLN A 107 -20.03 -8.08 1.17
CA GLN A 107 -18.74 -8.78 1.29
C GLN A 107 -17.73 -8.42 0.18
N ASN A 108 -17.83 -7.23 -0.39
CA ASN A 108 -16.83 -6.71 -1.32
C ASN A 108 -15.73 -5.99 -0.53
N ILE A 109 -14.50 -6.45 -0.66
CA ILE A 109 -13.33 -5.91 0.02
C ILE A 109 -12.61 -4.91 -0.91
N MET A 110 -12.23 -3.76 -0.35
CA MET A 110 -11.34 -2.80 -0.96
C MET A 110 -10.06 -2.71 -0.14
N LEU A 111 -8.91 -2.77 -0.81
CA LEU A 111 -7.60 -2.57 -0.20
C LEU A 111 -6.91 -1.34 -0.79
N SER A 112 -6.22 -0.58 0.07
CA SER A 112 -5.41 0.56 -0.36
C SER A 112 -4.12 0.11 -1.04
N SER A 113 -3.78 0.73 -2.17
CA SER A 113 -2.50 0.48 -2.83
C SER A 113 -1.29 0.86 -1.97
N ALA A 114 -1.46 1.73 -0.98
CA ALA A 114 -0.39 2.10 -0.05
C ALA A 114 0.06 0.94 0.85
N LEU A 115 -0.74 -0.11 0.99
CA LEU A 115 -0.39 -1.32 1.76
C LEU A 115 0.88 -2.00 1.24
N VAL A 116 1.21 -1.84 -0.03
CA VAL A 116 2.42 -2.47 -0.60
C VAL A 116 3.72 -1.99 0.05
N PHE A 117 3.69 -0.83 0.71
CA PHE A 117 4.83 -0.25 1.42
C PHE A 117 4.85 -0.58 2.93
N CYS A 118 3.86 -1.31 3.43
CA CYS A 118 3.81 -1.77 4.81
C CYS A 118 4.57 -3.09 4.98
N ASP A 119 4.88 -3.44 6.24
CA ASP A 119 5.35 -4.79 6.55
C ASP A 119 4.27 -5.84 6.26
N GLU A 120 4.66 -7.04 5.86
CA GLU A 120 3.73 -8.14 5.54
C GLU A 120 2.76 -8.44 6.68
N THR A 121 3.23 -8.35 7.93
CA THR A 121 2.39 -8.56 9.13
C THR A 121 1.25 -7.55 9.23
N LEU A 122 1.49 -6.29 8.84
CA LEU A 122 0.47 -5.25 8.83
C LEU A 122 -0.51 -5.42 7.66
N VAL A 123 -0.02 -5.82 6.50
CA VAL A 123 -0.87 -6.17 5.35
C VAL A 123 -1.77 -7.35 5.71
N ARG A 124 -1.20 -8.39 6.35
CA ARG A 124 -1.95 -9.54 6.85
C ARG A 124 -3.03 -9.12 7.85
N TYR A 125 -2.69 -8.26 8.82
CA TYR A 125 -3.66 -7.74 9.79
C TYR A 125 -4.83 -7.02 9.10
N VAL A 126 -4.56 -6.15 8.11
CA VAL A 126 -5.63 -5.47 7.36
C VAL A 126 -6.51 -6.48 6.62
N CYS A 127 -5.92 -7.47 5.94
CA CYS A 127 -6.68 -8.52 5.26
C CYS A 127 -7.58 -9.29 6.23
N ILE A 128 -7.07 -9.70 7.40
CA ILE A 128 -7.85 -10.37 8.45
C ILE A 128 -8.99 -9.45 8.94
N HIS A 129 -8.69 -8.18 9.19
CA HIS A 129 -9.69 -7.20 9.65
C HIS A 129 -10.85 -7.07 8.66
N GLU A 130 -10.56 -6.92 7.37
CA GLU A 130 -11.60 -6.79 6.35
C GLU A 130 -12.36 -8.11 6.12
N LEU A 131 -11.70 -9.25 6.20
CA LEU A 131 -12.36 -10.57 6.15
C LEU A 131 -13.27 -10.79 7.36
N CYS A 132 -12.89 -10.35 8.57
CA CYS A 132 -13.76 -10.45 9.75
C CYS A 132 -15.04 -9.61 9.58
N HIS A 133 -15.01 -8.54 8.78
CA HIS A 133 -16.21 -7.76 8.44
C HIS A 133 -17.19 -8.51 7.55
N THR A 134 -16.79 -9.59 6.86
CA THR A 134 -17.75 -10.45 6.14
C THR A 134 -18.69 -11.20 7.09
N VAL A 135 -18.30 -11.34 8.37
CA VAL A 135 -19.11 -12.00 9.41
C VAL A 135 -19.74 -10.96 10.35
N TYR A 136 -18.96 -9.99 10.79
CA TYR A 136 -19.40 -8.96 11.75
C TYR A 136 -19.14 -7.55 11.20
N MET A 137 -20.19 -6.87 10.75
CA MET A 137 -20.06 -5.53 10.13
C MET A 137 -19.64 -4.44 11.13
N HIS A 138 -19.87 -4.63 12.43
CA HIS A 138 -19.58 -3.65 13.46
C HIS A 138 -18.42 -4.13 14.36
N HIS A 139 -17.59 -3.20 14.82
CA HIS A 139 -16.44 -3.46 15.70
C HIS A 139 -16.88 -3.77 17.15
N GLY A 140 -17.85 -4.69 17.34
CA GLY A 140 -18.27 -5.19 18.65
C GLY A 140 -17.30 -6.22 19.24
N ALA A 141 -17.63 -6.75 20.42
CA ALA A 141 -16.80 -7.74 21.11
C ALA A 141 -16.56 -9.01 20.26
N GLN A 142 -17.58 -9.50 19.58
CA GLN A 142 -17.49 -10.69 18.71
C GLN A 142 -16.57 -10.47 17.51
N PHE A 143 -16.58 -9.25 16.93
CA PHE A 143 -15.67 -8.89 15.86
C PHE A 143 -14.20 -8.98 16.34
N TRP A 144 -13.89 -8.34 17.47
CA TRP A 144 -12.52 -8.34 17.99
C TRP A 144 -12.05 -9.72 18.45
N GLN A 145 -12.93 -10.55 19.00
CA GLN A 145 -12.63 -11.95 19.30
C GLN A 145 -12.27 -12.75 18.04
N LEU A 146 -12.99 -12.50 16.93
CA LEU A 146 -12.69 -13.15 15.66
C LEU A 146 -11.37 -12.67 15.09
N VAL A 147 -11.07 -11.37 15.14
CA VAL A 147 -9.77 -10.83 14.73
C VAL A 147 -8.65 -11.43 15.57
N GLU A 148 -8.79 -11.47 16.91
CA GLU A 148 -7.79 -12.02 17.83
C GLU A 148 -7.52 -13.51 17.58
N LYS A 149 -8.54 -14.27 17.19
CA LYS A 149 -8.38 -15.69 16.82
C LYS A 149 -7.38 -15.88 15.68
N PHE A 150 -7.37 -15.01 14.67
CA PHE A 150 -6.52 -15.12 13.49
C PHE A 150 -5.25 -14.26 13.56
N ASP A 151 -5.26 -13.21 14.37
CA ASP A 151 -4.12 -12.36 14.68
C ASP A 151 -4.08 -12.02 16.17
N PRO A 152 -3.45 -12.86 17.01
CA PRO A 152 -3.34 -12.63 18.45
C PRO A 152 -2.62 -11.30 18.81
N GLN A 153 -1.85 -10.73 17.87
CA GLN A 153 -1.13 -9.47 18.06
C GLN A 153 -1.86 -8.26 17.44
N TYR A 154 -3.15 -8.40 17.09
CA TYR A 154 -3.91 -7.37 16.36
C TYR A 154 -3.87 -5.98 17.02
N GLN A 155 -3.83 -5.89 18.34
CA GLN A 155 -3.75 -4.60 19.04
C GLN A 155 -2.44 -3.86 18.73
N ARG A 156 -1.32 -4.59 18.69
CA ARG A 156 -0.01 -4.07 18.30
C ARG A 156 -0.01 -3.63 16.83
N HIS A 157 -0.48 -4.49 15.92
CA HIS A 157 -0.55 -4.19 14.49
C HIS A 157 -1.45 -2.98 14.21
N ARG A 158 -2.60 -2.90 14.89
CA ARG A 158 -3.49 -1.74 14.81
C ARG A 158 -2.81 -0.44 15.27
N GLN A 159 -2.02 -0.50 16.34
CA GLN A 159 -1.27 0.66 16.84
C GLN A 159 -0.17 1.07 15.85
N GLN A 160 0.56 0.11 15.31
CA GLN A 160 1.59 0.37 14.30
C GLN A 160 1.00 1.01 13.03
N LEU A 161 -0.14 0.52 12.52
CA LEU A 161 -0.82 1.11 11.36
C LEU A 161 -1.29 2.56 11.61
N LYS A 162 -1.68 2.91 12.84
CA LYS A 162 -2.04 4.30 13.17
C LYS A 162 -0.85 5.25 13.11
N GLN A 163 0.38 4.74 13.32
CA GLN A 163 1.61 5.51 13.25
C GLN A 163 2.14 5.61 11.81
N GLN A 164 1.76 4.67 10.95
CA GLN A 164 2.10 4.72 9.54
C GLN A 164 1.13 5.69 8.84
N GLN A 165 1.66 6.79 8.38
CA GLN A 165 0.93 7.57 7.37
C GLN A 165 1.04 6.82 6.04
N PRO A 166 -0.09 6.59 5.32
CA PRO A 166 0.01 6.16 3.92
C PRO A 166 1.00 7.12 3.24
N TYR A 167 1.97 6.58 2.53
CA TYR A 167 2.96 7.40 1.80
C TYR A 167 2.21 8.44 0.97
N THR A 168 1.91 9.55 1.58
CA THR A 168 1.49 10.77 0.91
C THR A 168 2.79 11.44 0.47
N LEU A 169 3.31 10.96 -0.64
CA LEU A 169 4.20 11.77 -1.43
C LEU A 169 3.37 12.97 -1.88
N GLY A 170 3.51 14.07 -1.16
CA GLY A 170 2.94 15.39 -1.24
C GLY A 170 1.74 15.63 -2.15
#